data_cf14e3c383ab0a70cc98e31fdb44b71b
#
_entry.id   cf14e3c383ab0a70cc98e31fdb44b71b
#
_cell.length_a   1.000
_cell.length_b   1.000
_cell.length_c   1.000
_cell.angle_alpha   90.00
_cell.angle_beta   90.00
_cell.angle_gamma   90.00
#
_symmetry.space_group_name_H-M   'P 1'
#
loop_
_entity.id
_entity.type
_entity.pdbx_description
1 polymer ?
#
loop_
_entity_poly.entity_id
_entity_poly.type
_entity_poly.pdbx_seq_one_letter_code
_entity_poly.pdbx_strand_id
1 'polypeptide(L)'
;DNLWDGLGALTVLYPECKYFFGKMTMYPSYIRRGRDMILYFLKKYFDDKEDLIIPIKPLKIDTPTTELDALFQGNGFKEDYRILNREIRELGYNIPPLVNAYMNLSPTMKLFGTAINYGFGDVEETGILIAVDEIFEEKRIRHIESFVDEHPEALKITSGANNVIYKEKEAQ
;
A
#
# COMPACT_ATOMS: atom_id res chain seq x y z
N ASP A 1 6.85 -1.85 -12.42
CA ASP A 1 5.90 -0.99 -13.11
C ASP A 1 4.65 -1.77 -13.55
N ASN A 2 4.74 -2.93 -14.19
CA ASN A 2 3.60 -3.68 -14.77
C ASN A 2 2.44 -3.99 -13.79
N LEU A 3 2.71 -4.19 -12.48
CA LEU A 3 1.64 -4.44 -11.49
C LEU A 3 0.77 -3.19 -11.28
N TRP A 4 1.39 -2.04 -11.16
CA TRP A 4 0.71 -0.77 -10.93
C TRP A 4 -0.03 -0.30 -12.17
N ASP A 5 0.54 -0.53 -13.34
CA ASP A 5 -0.10 -0.25 -14.64
C ASP A 5 -1.33 -1.15 -14.81
N GLY A 6 -1.25 -2.43 -14.41
CA GLY A 6 -2.39 -3.34 -14.38
C GLY A 6 -3.50 -2.90 -13.42
N LEU A 7 -3.17 -2.38 -12.24
CA LEU A 7 -4.17 -1.82 -11.31
C LEU A 7 -4.76 -0.52 -11.87
N GLY A 8 -3.95 0.32 -12.51
CA GLY A 8 -4.43 1.50 -13.24
C GLY A 8 -5.44 1.12 -14.33
N ALA A 9 -5.12 0.10 -15.13
CA ALA A 9 -6.02 -0.45 -16.15
C ALA A 9 -7.38 -0.88 -15.56
N LEU A 10 -7.37 -1.53 -14.39
CA LEU A 10 -8.61 -1.95 -13.73
C LEU A 10 -9.49 -0.75 -13.34
N THR A 11 -8.93 0.37 -12.93
CA THR A 11 -9.73 1.57 -12.61
C THR A 11 -10.38 2.20 -13.84
N VAL A 12 -9.76 2.05 -15.00
CA VAL A 12 -10.32 2.50 -16.28
C VAL A 12 -11.42 1.56 -16.77
N LEU A 13 -11.18 0.24 -16.68
CA LEU A 13 -12.12 -0.78 -17.14
C LEU A 13 -13.34 -0.95 -16.21
N TYR A 14 -13.14 -0.69 -14.91
CA TYR A 14 -14.15 -0.83 -13.86
C TYR A 14 -14.24 0.45 -13.03
N PRO A 15 -14.80 1.53 -13.58
CA PRO A 15 -14.85 2.84 -12.93
C PRO A 15 -15.71 2.87 -11.65
N GLU A 16 -16.54 1.86 -11.45
CA GLU A 16 -17.29 1.64 -10.22
C GLU A 16 -16.44 1.07 -9.08
N CYS A 17 -15.22 0.60 -9.37
CA CYS A 17 -14.30 0.06 -8.37
C CYS A 17 -13.81 1.19 -7.46
N LYS A 18 -14.26 1.17 -6.19
CA LYS A 18 -13.91 2.20 -5.20
C LYS A 18 -12.69 1.84 -4.36
N TYR A 19 -12.41 0.55 -4.23
CA TYR A 19 -11.38 0.06 -3.32
C TYR A 19 -10.55 -1.05 -3.95
N PHE A 20 -9.26 -1.03 -3.65
CA PHE A 20 -8.40 -2.19 -3.81
C PHE A 20 -8.13 -2.81 -2.46
N PHE A 21 -8.50 -4.08 -2.32
CA PHE A 21 -8.13 -4.90 -1.18
C PHE A 21 -7.02 -5.87 -1.58
N GLY A 22 -5.99 -5.96 -0.77
CA GLY A 22 -4.86 -6.83 -1.06
C GLY A 22 -4.08 -7.23 0.17
N LYS A 23 -3.00 -7.95 -0.07
CA LYS A 23 -2.06 -8.39 0.95
C LYS A 23 -0.67 -7.92 0.63
N MET A 24 -0.01 -7.40 1.62
CA MET A 24 1.40 -7.08 1.60
C MET A 24 2.15 -8.23 2.26
N THR A 25 3.12 -8.80 1.56
CA THR A 25 3.82 -10.02 1.99
C THR A 25 5.25 -9.71 2.36
N MET A 26 5.67 -10.20 3.53
CA MET A 26 7.08 -10.27 3.92
C MET A 26 7.50 -11.73 4.10
N TYR A 27 8.71 -12.04 3.67
CA TYR A 27 9.24 -13.40 3.76
C TYR A 27 9.90 -13.66 5.12
N PRO A 28 9.83 -14.90 5.65
CA PRO A 28 10.44 -15.26 6.94
C PRO A 28 11.96 -15.06 7.00
N SER A 29 12.61 -15.00 5.83
CA SER A 29 14.05 -14.72 5.70
C SER A 29 14.43 -13.26 5.93
N TYR A 30 13.44 -12.34 5.96
CA TYR A 30 13.71 -10.95 6.25
C TYR A 30 14.06 -10.78 7.74
N ILE A 31 15.02 -9.90 8.04
CA ILE A 31 15.49 -9.69 9.41
C ILE A 31 14.36 -9.29 10.35
N ARG A 32 14.15 -10.04 11.45
CA ARG A 32 13.02 -9.86 12.37
C ARG A 32 12.91 -8.47 12.94
N ARG A 33 14.02 -7.87 13.38
CA ARG A 33 14.01 -6.50 13.90
C ARG A 33 13.55 -5.50 12.84
N GLY A 34 13.99 -5.64 11.61
CA GLY A 34 13.54 -4.80 10.48
C GLY A 34 12.05 -4.99 10.18
N ARG A 35 11.57 -6.24 10.20
CA ARG A 35 10.15 -6.58 10.09
C ARG A 35 9.33 -5.89 11.18
N ASP A 36 9.74 -5.99 12.42
CA ASP A 36 9.03 -5.41 13.57
C ASP A 36 8.94 -3.89 13.46
N MET A 37 10.04 -3.24 13.06
CA MET A 37 10.04 -1.79 12.81
C MET A 37 9.08 -1.39 11.69
N ILE A 38 9.03 -2.17 10.58
CA ILE A 38 8.10 -1.92 9.47
C ILE A 38 6.66 -2.06 9.95
N LEU A 39 6.32 -3.17 10.62
CA LEU A 39 4.95 -3.43 11.08
C LEU A 39 4.49 -2.41 12.12
N TYR A 40 5.38 -1.99 13.03
CA TYR A 40 5.09 -0.94 13.99
C TYR A 40 4.82 0.40 13.29
N PHE A 41 5.69 0.80 12.36
CA PHE A 41 5.53 2.02 11.59
C PHE A 41 4.21 2.02 10.79
N LEU A 42 3.92 0.93 10.09
CA LEU A 42 2.68 0.78 9.34
C LEU A 42 1.46 0.89 10.24
N LYS A 43 1.48 0.22 11.40
CA LYS A 43 0.40 0.32 12.37
C LYS A 43 0.24 1.74 12.90
N LYS A 44 1.32 2.44 13.20
CA LYS A 44 1.28 3.83 13.69
C LYS A 44 0.56 4.77 12.73
N TYR A 45 0.74 4.61 11.41
CA TYR A 45 0.26 5.55 10.42
C TYR A 45 -0.97 5.10 9.63
N PHE A 46 -1.22 3.81 9.55
CA PHE A 46 -2.25 3.23 8.65
C PHE A 46 -3.24 2.30 9.37
N ASP A 47 -3.15 2.16 10.67
CA ASP A 47 -4.01 1.26 11.44
C ASP A 47 -5.50 1.53 11.19
N ASP A 48 -6.24 0.48 10.84
CA ASP A 48 -7.69 0.58 10.70
C ASP A 48 -8.36 0.79 12.07
N LYS A 49 -8.96 1.94 12.25
CA LYS A 49 -9.65 2.30 13.50
C LYS A 49 -11.10 1.79 13.57
N GLU A 50 -11.58 1.19 12.47
CA GLU A 50 -12.95 0.69 12.35
C GLU A 50 -13.03 -0.83 12.55
N ASP A 51 -11.88 -1.50 12.74
CA ASP A 51 -11.78 -2.96 12.91
C ASP A 51 -12.53 -3.74 11.80
N LEU A 52 -12.45 -3.27 10.56
CA LEU A 52 -13.15 -3.86 9.41
C LEU A 52 -12.69 -5.31 9.16
N ILE A 53 -11.42 -5.59 9.38
CA ILE A 53 -10.84 -6.93 9.25
C ILE A 53 -9.85 -7.17 10.38
N ILE A 54 -10.03 -8.27 11.11
CA ILE A 54 -9.16 -8.67 12.22
C ILE A 54 -8.58 -10.05 11.91
N PRO A 55 -7.24 -10.23 11.96
CA PRO A 55 -6.63 -11.53 11.82
C PRO A 55 -7.07 -12.48 12.94
N ILE A 56 -7.48 -13.71 12.60
CA ILE A 56 -7.86 -14.73 13.59
C ILE A 56 -6.67 -15.08 14.50
N LYS A 57 -5.46 -15.12 13.92
CA LYS A 57 -4.21 -15.36 14.64
C LYS A 57 -3.22 -14.25 14.30
N PRO A 58 -3.30 -13.11 14.97
CA PRO A 58 -2.42 -11.99 14.67
C PRO A 58 -0.96 -12.31 15.01
N LEU A 59 -0.06 -11.95 14.09
CA LEU A 59 1.37 -11.98 14.34
C LEU A 59 1.72 -10.99 15.46
N LYS A 60 2.48 -11.47 16.43
CA LYS A 60 3.07 -10.62 17.47
C LYS A 60 4.48 -10.23 17.06
N ILE A 61 4.81 -8.97 17.21
CA ILE A 61 6.20 -8.50 17.04
C ILE A 61 7.04 -8.93 18.24
N ASP A 62 8.31 -9.24 18.00
CA ASP A 62 9.24 -9.70 19.04
C ASP A 62 9.93 -8.50 19.75
N THR A 63 10.14 -7.38 19.03
CA THR A 63 10.75 -6.16 19.57
C THR A 63 9.81 -5.47 20.55
N PRO A 64 10.28 -5.11 21.75
CA PRO A 64 9.43 -4.42 22.75
C PRO A 64 8.82 -3.13 22.17
N THR A 65 7.52 -2.94 22.37
CA THR A 65 6.80 -1.75 21.89
C THR A 65 7.40 -0.47 22.45
N THR A 66 7.83 -0.48 23.73
CA THR A 66 8.50 0.67 24.35
C THR A 66 9.78 1.11 23.66
N GLU A 67 10.53 0.15 23.10
CA GLU A 67 11.72 0.44 22.31
C GLU A 67 11.35 1.10 20.97
N LEU A 68 10.31 0.58 20.31
CA LEU A 68 9.81 1.14 19.04
C LEU A 68 9.16 2.51 19.24
N ASP A 69 8.44 2.71 20.36
CA ASP A 69 7.90 4.00 20.74
C ASP A 69 9.01 5.05 20.93
N ALA A 70 10.12 4.65 21.57
CA ALA A 70 11.27 5.54 21.77
C ALA A 70 12.00 5.83 20.45
N LEU A 71 11.99 4.90 19.50
CA LEU A 71 12.63 5.05 18.20
C LEU A 71 11.85 6.00 17.28
N PHE A 72 10.54 5.82 17.17
CA PHE A 72 9.67 6.56 16.26
C PHE A 72 9.02 7.78 16.93
N GLN A 73 9.85 8.77 17.28
CA GLN A 73 9.42 10.03 17.91
C GLN A 73 9.50 11.24 16.96
N GLY A 74 9.48 11.01 15.65
CA GLY A 74 9.46 12.09 14.67
C GLY A 74 8.14 12.86 14.65
N ASN A 75 8.20 14.08 14.12
CA ASN A 75 7.02 14.93 13.94
C ASN A 75 6.22 14.54 12.69
N GLY A 76 5.70 13.31 12.68
CA GLY A 76 4.84 12.79 11.63
C GLY A 76 5.53 11.81 10.68
N PHE A 77 4.75 11.37 9.68
CA PHE A 77 5.12 10.31 8.76
C PHE A 77 6.50 10.49 8.11
N LYS A 78 6.79 11.67 7.61
CA LYS A 78 8.02 11.93 6.85
C LYS A 78 9.28 11.75 7.67
N GLU A 79 9.27 12.20 8.93
CA GLU A 79 10.42 12.05 9.82
C GLU A 79 10.58 10.61 10.29
N ASP A 80 9.51 9.98 10.73
CA ASP A 80 9.53 8.58 11.14
C ASP A 80 9.89 7.64 9.98
N TYR A 81 9.46 7.96 8.75
CA TYR A 81 9.88 7.21 7.56
C TYR A 81 11.41 7.34 7.30
N ARG A 82 12.00 8.50 7.55
CA ARG A 82 13.46 8.66 7.47
C ARG A 82 14.18 7.83 8.54
N ILE A 83 13.64 7.82 9.76
CA ILE A 83 14.14 6.97 10.85
C ILE A 83 14.06 5.50 10.44
N LEU A 84 12.90 5.02 9.98
CA LEU A 84 12.72 3.65 9.52
C LEU A 84 13.76 3.26 8.46
N ASN A 85 13.94 4.08 7.44
CA ASN A 85 14.92 3.82 6.38
C ASN A 85 16.36 3.74 6.91
N ARG A 86 16.73 4.65 7.81
CA ARG A 86 18.07 4.67 8.41
C ARG A 86 18.30 3.38 9.20
N GLU A 87 17.42 3.05 10.12
CA GLU A 87 17.57 1.89 11.01
C GLU A 87 17.62 0.58 10.22
N ILE A 88 16.79 0.42 9.19
CA ILE A 88 16.80 -0.77 8.34
C ILE A 88 18.11 -0.87 7.55
N ARG A 89 18.65 0.25 7.05
CA ARG A 89 19.95 0.28 6.36
C ARG A 89 21.12 -0.03 7.30
N GLU A 90 21.07 0.40 8.55
CA GLU A 90 22.07 0.06 9.57
C GLU A 90 22.08 -1.46 9.87
N LEU A 91 20.95 -2.15 9.70
CA LEU A 91 20.89 -3.60 9.76
C LEU A 91 21.43 -4.29 8.49
N GLY A 92 21.84 -3.54 7.47
CA GLY A 92 22.29 -4.08 6.18
C GLY A 92 21.16 -4.48 5.22
N TYR A 93 19.94 -4.00 5.44
CA TYR A 93 18.77 -4.32 4.64
C TYR A 93 18.14 -3.07 3.99
N ASN A 94 17.15 -3.30 3.16
CA ASN A 94 16.28 -2.25 2.63
C ASN A 94 14.82 -2.59 2.98
N ILE A 95 13.97 -1.57 3.06
CA ILE A 95 12.52 -1.80 3.10
C ILE A 95 12.15 -2.55 1.81
N PRO A 96 11.39 -3.68 1.90
CA PRO A 96 10.99 -4.42 0.71
C PRO A 96 10.30 -3.48 -0.29
N PRO A 97 10.66 -3.54 -1.59
CA PRO A 97 10.17 -2.57 -2.59
C PRO A 97 8.65 -2.45 -2.65
N LEU A 98 7.94 -3.57 -2.53
CA LEU A 98 6.48 -3.58 -2.56
C LEU A 98 5.88 -2.90 -1.33
N VAL A 99 6.43 -3.18 -0.14
CA VAL A 99 6.04 -2.50 1.12
C VAL A 99 6.23 -0.99 0.99
N ASN A 100 7.39 -0.59 0.48
CA ASN A 100 7.71 0.81 0.25
C ASN A 100 6.75 1.48 -0.74
N ALA A 101 6.38 0.77 -1.80
CA ALA A 101 5.43 1.26 -2.80
C ALA A 101 4.05 1.50 -2.18
N TYR A 102 3.54 0.57 -1.38
CA TYR A 102 2.24 0.72 -0.71
C TYR A 102 2.23 1.91 0.27
N MET A 103 3.27 2.08 1.09
CA MET A 103 3.36 3.21 2.03
C MET A 103 3.31 4.58 1.34
N ASN A 104 3.67 4.65 0.07
CA ASN A 104 3.74 5.87 -0.72
C ASN A 104 2.65 5.94 -1.81
N LEU A 105 1.61 5.12 -1.73
CA LEU A 105 0.55 5.08 -2.73
C LEU A 105 -0.64 5.97 -2.34
N SER A 106 -1.07 5.89 -1.09
CA SER A 106 -2.23 6.64 -0.58
C SER A 106 -2.02 7.02 0.88
N PRO A 107 -2.38 8.25 1.28
CA PRO A 107 -2.29 8.69 2.68
C PRO A 107 -3.35 8.04 3.57
N THR A 108 -4.40 7.47 2.99
CA THR A 108 -5.55 6.89 3.69
C THR A 108 -5.62 5.38 3.57
N MET A 109 -4.53 4.74 3.12
CA MET A 109 -4.42 3.29 3.14
C MET A 109 -4.79 2.77 4.53
N LYS A 110 -5.61 1.71 4.61
CA LYS A 110 -5.93 1.02 5.86
C LYS A 110 -5.11 -0.25 5.98
N LEU A 111 -4.59 -0.49 7.17
CA LEU A 111 -3.85 -1.70 7.53
C LEU A 111 -4.68 -2.52 8.51
N PHE A 112 -4.87 -3.80 8.22
CA PHE A 112 -5.75 -4.70 8.99
C PHE A 112 -5.02 -5.67 9.92
N GLY A 113 -3.71 -5.52 10.11
CA GLY A 113 -2.89 -6.44 10.88
C GLY A 113 -2.26 -7.52 10.01
N THR A 114 -1.44 -8.33 10.66
CA THR A 114 -0.58 -9.32 10.01
C THR A 114 -0.83 -10.71 10.57
N ALA A 115 -0.80 -11.73 9.71
CA ALA A 115 -0.85 -13.13 10.09
C ALA A 115 0.14 -13.96 9.28
N ILE A 116 0.50 -15.15 9.78
CA ILE A 116 1.36 -16.09 9.05
C ILE A 116 0.50 -16.97 8.16
N ASN A 117 0.87 -17.08 6.88
CA ASN A 117 0.27 -18.01 5.94
C ASN A 117 1.06 -19.31 5.88
N TYR A 118 0.70 -20.26 6.73
CA TYR A 118 1.35 -21.59 6.80
C TYR A 118 1.15 -22.43 5.53
N GLY A 119 0.14 -22.11 4.73
CA GLY A 119 -0.12 -22.79 3.44
C GLY A 119 0.73 -22.27 2.29
N PHE A 120 1.48 -21.18 2.51
CA PHE A 120 2.28 -20.53 1.47
C PHE A 120 3.66 -20.11 2.00
N GLY A 121 4.46 -21.10 2.44
CA GLY A 121 5.85 -20.87 2.83
C GLY A 121 6.05 -20.02 4.08
N ASP A 122 5.09 -20.03 5.00
CA ASP A 122 5.12 -19.30 6.27
C ASP A 122 5.33 -17.79 6.11
N VAL A 123 4.94 -17.23 4.97
CA VAL A 123 5.04 -15.80 4.72
C VAL A 123 4.13 -15.01 5.66
N GLU A 124 4.57 -13.83 6.01
CA GLU A 124 3.83 -12.90 6.85
C GLU A 124 3.00 -11.97 5.95
N GLU A 125 1.69 -12.12 6.01
CA GLU A 125 0.74 -11.37 5.18
C GLU A 125 0.03 -10.31 5.99
N THR A 126 0.10 -9.08 5.51
CA THR A 126 -0.58 -7.93 6.09
C THR A 126 -1.70 -7.48 5.17
N GLY A 127 -2.94 -7.49 5.65
CA GLY A 127 -4.09 -7.02 4.88
C GLY A 127 -4.06 -5.50 4.73
N ILE A 128 -4.37 -5.01 3.53
CA ILE A 128 -4.45 -3.58 3.22
C ILE A 128 -5.67 -3.26 2.38
N LEU A 129 -6.20 -2.05 2.55
CA LEU A 129 -7.27 -1.48 1.73
C LEU A 129 -6.85 -0.09 1.25
N ILE A 130 -7.08 0.20 -0.02
CA ILE A 130 -6.76 1.47 -0.64
C ILE A 130 -8.02 1.99 -1.33
N ALA A 131 -8.45 3.20 -0.97
CA ALA A 131 -9.50 3.91 -1.70
C ALA A 131 -8.88 4.47 -2.99
N VAL A 132 -9.47 4.10 -4.13
CA VAL A 132 -8.93 4.46 -5.46
C VAL A 132 -8.87 5.97 -5.64
N ASP A 133 -9.90 6.68 -5.19
CA ASP A 133 -10.01 8.14 -5.32
C ASP A 133 -9.01 8.91 -4.43
N GLU A 134 -8.41 8.24 -3.44
CA GLU A 134 -7.49 8.82 -2.47
C GLU A 134 -6.01 8.45 -2.74
N ILE A 135 -5.75 7.77 -3.86
CA ILE A 135 -4.38 7.55 -4.34
C ILE A 135 -3.77 8.90 -4.72
N PHE A 136 -2.51 9.13 -4.33
CA PHE A 136 -1.79 10.34 -4.69
C PHE A 136 -1.87 10.64 -6.19
N GLU A 137 -2.18 11.89 -6.55
CA GLU A 137 -2.40 12.31 -7.93
C GLU A 137 -1.21 11.97 -8.85
N GLU A 138 0.01 12.18 -8.39
CA GLU A 138 1.22 11.81 -9.15
C GLU A 138 1.30 10.32 -9.50
N LYS A 139 0.72 9.46 -8.64
CA LYS A 139 0.66 8.01 -8.88
C LYS A 139 -0.48 7.66 -9.84
N ARG A 140 -1.61 8.34 -9.71
CA ARG A 140 -2.73 8.20 -10.65
C ARG A 140 -2.31 8.61 -12.06
N ILE A 141 -1.70 9.77 -12.21
CA ILE A 141 -1.18 10.26 -13.50
C ILE A 141 -0.23 9.22 -14.10
N ARG A 142 0.76 8.77 -13.33
CA ARG A 142 1.76 7.84 -13.82
C ARG A 142 1.21 6.49 -14.27
N HIS A 143 0.23 5.92 -13.56
CA HIS A 143 -0.21 4.54 -13.77
C HIS A 143 -1.56 4.43 -14.48
N ILE A 144 -2.38 5.46 -14.47
CA ILE A 144 -3.69 5.47 -15.11
C ILE A 144 -3.64 6.23 -16.43
N GLU A 145 -3.11 7.45 -16.44
CA GLU A 145 -3.05 8.25 -17.67
C GLU A 145 -2.09 7.64 -18.69
N SER A 146 -0.94 7.11 -18.26
CA SER A 146 -0.02 6.40 -19.18
C SER A 146 -0.68 5.17 -19.80
N PHE A 147 -1.49 4.42 -19.04
CA PHE A 147 -2.25 3.30 -19.59
C PHE A 147 -3.26 3.74 -20.65
N VAL A 148 -3.99 4.83 -20.39
CA VAL A 148 -4.96 5.39 -21.34
C VAL A 148 -4.29 5.89 -22.60
N ASP A 149 -3.13 6.52 -22.49
CA ASP A 149 -2.36 7.03 -23.63
C ASP A 149 -1.82 5.89 -24.52
N GLU A 150 -1.41 4.77 -23.90
CA GLU A 150 -0.94 3.57 -24.61
C GLU A 150 -2.10 2.72 -25.18
N HIS A 151 -3.30 2.81 -24.61
CA HIS A 151 -4.47 1.98 -24.97
C HIS A 151 -5.73 2.84 -25.15
N PRO A 152 -5.77 3.73 -26.15
CA PRO A 152 -6.92 4.62 -26.36
C PRO A 152 -8.23 3.88 -26.67
N GLU A 153 -8.15 2.60 -27.09
CA GLU A 153 -9.30 1.73 -27.27
C GLU A 153 -10.00 1.37 -25.96
N ALA A 154 -9.29 1.36 -24.82
CA ALA A 154 -9.87 1.07 -23.51
C ALA A 154 -10.93 2.11 -23.11
N LEU A 155 -10.78 3.35 -23.53
CA LEU A 155 -11.77 4.42 -23.33
C LEU A 155 -13.08 4.17 -24.08
N LYS A 156 -13.02 3.47 -25.23
CA LYS A 156 -14.23 3.16 -26.03
C LYS A 156 -15.09 2.09 -25.37
N ILE A 157 -14.48 1.20 -24.59
CA ILE A 157 -15.19 0.14 -23.86
C ILE A 157 -15.99 0.76 -22.70
N THR A 158 -15.44 1.80 -22.07
CA THR A 158 -16.07 2.49 -20.92
C THR A 158 -17.06 3.59 -21.32
N SER A 159 -16.99 4.10 -22.54
CA SER A 159 -17.91 5.16 -23.03
C SER A 159 -19.35 4.70 -23.23
N GLY A 160 -19.63 3.39 -23.15
CA GLY A 160 -20.99 2.84 -23.08
C GLY A 160 -21.63 2.88 -21.69
N ALA A 161 -20.84 3.11 -20.65
CA ALA A 161 -21.30 3.28 -19.27
C ALA A 161 -20.96 4.70 -18.80
N ASN A 162 -21.98 5.54 -18.67
CA ASN A 162 -22.00 6.94 -18.19
C ASN A 162 -20.78 7.36 -17.30
N ASN A 163 -19.64 7.65 -17.87
CA ASN A 163 -18.46 8.09 -17.14
C ASN A 163 -18.12 9.56 -17.43
N VAL A 164 -18.42 10.39 -16.44
CA VAL A 164 -18.24 11.84 -16.46
C VAL A 164 -16.77 12.28 -16.35
N ILE A 165 -15.88 11.44 -15.84
CA ILE A 165 -14.51 11.82 -15.46
C ILE A 165 -13.61 12.14 -16.68
N TYR A 166 -13.86 11.57 -17.85
CA TYR A 166 -13.03 11.74 -19.05
C TYR A 166 -13.61 12.70 -20.09
N LYS A 167 -14.85 13.20 -19.91
CA LYS A 167 -15.48 14.16 -20.82
C LYS A 167 -15.03 15.62 -20.67
N GLU A 168 -14.39 15.96 -19.56
CA GLU A 168 -13.96 17.37 -19.32
C GLU A 168 -12.65 17.74 -20.01
N LYS A 169 -11.83 16.78 -20.46
CA LYS A 169 -10.57 17.08 -21.19
C LYS A 169 -10.76 17.34 -22.70
N GLU A 170 -11.91 17.00 -23.28
CA GLU A 170 -12.18 17.28 -24.71
C GLU A 170 -12.78 18.68 -24.96
N ALA A 171 -12.98 19.50 -23.94
CA ALA A 171 -13.63 20.81 -24.02
C ALA A 171 -12.72 22.00 -23.69
N GLN A 172 -11.38 21.83 -23.80
CA GLN A 172 -10.45 22.97 -23.71
C GLN A 172 -9.51 23.01 -24.95
#